data_c43b9e6d5ace0667864dd76d6898efcb
#
_entry.id   c43b9e6d5ace0667864dd76d6898efcb
#
_cell.length_a   1.000
_cell.length_b   1.000
_cell.length_c   1.000
_cell.angle_alpha   90.00
_cell.angle_beta   90.00
_cell.angle_gamma   90.00
#
_symmetry.space_group_name_H-M   'P 1'
#
loop_
_entity.id
_entity.type
_entity.pdbx_description
1 polymer ?
#
loop_
_entity_poly.entity_id
_entity_poly.type
_entity_poly.pdbx_seq_one_letter_code
_entity_poly.pdbx_strand_id
1 'polypeptide(L)' 'IIFHRLWATMESRGISMYQLREKCGIDSKTIRRLRANENIETKTLDKLCSALHCNLDDIAEYKES' A
#
# COMPACT_ATOMS: atom_id res chain seq x y z
N ILE A 1 -9.86 8.28 2.41
CA ILE A 1 -9.14 7.03 2.72
C ILE A 1 -7.68 7.35 2.97
N ILE A 2 -7.13 6.76 3.99
CA ILE A 2 -5.72 6.92 4.32
C ILE A 2 -5.01 5.57 4.29
N PHE A 3 -3.71 5.60 4.02
CA PHE A 3 -2.90 4.40 3.81
C PHE A 3 -1.79 4.21 4.85
N HIS A 4 -1.89 4.85 6.01
CA HIS A 4 -0.81 4.71 6.99
C HIS A 4 -0.65 3.28 7.50
N ARG A 5 -1.72 2.48 7.45
CA ARG A 5 -1.64 1.07 7.85
C ARG A 5 -0.74 0.26 6.92
N LEU A 6 -0.61 0.70 5.66
CA LEU A 6 0.27 0.05 4.70
C LEU A 6 1.72 0.05 5.19
N TRP A 7 2.16 1.20 5.72
CA TRP A 7 3.55 1.33 6.19
C TRP A 7 3.81 0.43 7.38
N ALA A 8 2.87 0.36 8.32
CA ALA A 8 2.96 -0.52 9.48
C ALA A 8 2.97 -1.99 9.07
N THR A 9 2.13 -2.36 8.10
CA THR A 9 2.07 -3.74 7.60
C THR A 9 3.36 -4.14 6.89
N MET A 10 3.93 -3.24 6.09
CA MET A 10 5.21 -3.48 5.43
C MET A 10 6.30 -3.73 6.45
N GLU A 11 6.37 -2.91 7.48
CA GLU A 11 7.36 -3.06 8.54
C GLU A 11 7.18 -4.40 9.26
N SER A 12 5.93 -4.74 9.59
CA SER A 12 5.59 -6.01 10.23
C SER A 12 6.01 -7.22 9.40
N ARG A 13 5.91 -7.11 8.07
CA ARG A 13 6.27 -8.19 7.15
C ARG A 13 7.73 -8.16 6.74
N GLY A 14 8.47 -7.16 7.17
CA GLY A 14 9.87 -7.00 6.78
C GLY A 14 10.05 -6.68 5.30
N ILE A 15 9.11 -5.96 4.71
CA ILE A 15 9.17 -5.60 3.30
C ILE A 15 9.51 -4.13 3.15
N SER A 16 10.60 -3.84 2.44
CA SER A 16 11.04 -2.48 2.17
C SER A 16 10.32 -1.88 0.98
N MET A 17 10.43 -0.56 0.81
CA MET A 17 9.89 0.12 -0.37
C MET A 17 10.49 -0.44 -1.67
N TYR A 18 11.78 -0.74 -1.65
CA TYR A 18 12.45 -1.31 -2.80
C TYR A 18 11.82 -2.65 -3.18
N GLN A 19 11.61 -3.52 -2.19
CA GLN A 19 10.99 -4.82 -2.41
C GLN A 19 9.56 -4.69 -2.92
N LEU A 20 8.82 -3.73 -2.39
CA LEU A 20 7.45 -3.48 -2.84
C LEU A 20 7.43 -3.11 -4.31
N ARG A 21 8.32 -2.22 -4.74
CA ARG A 21 8.41 -1.80 -6.13
C ARG A 21 8.79 -2.96 -7.05
N GLU A 22 9.77 -3.77 -6.63
CA GLU A 22 10.24 -4.90 -7.42
C GLU A 22 9.20 -6.02 -7.52
N LYS A 23 8.57 -6.37 -6.41
CA LYS A 23 7.63 -7.48 -6.36
C LYS A 23 6.28 -7.14 -6.97
N CYS A 24 5.82 -5.92 -6.78
CA CYS A 24 4.47 -5.51 -7.21
C CYS A 24 4.48 -4.72 -8.51
N GLY A 25 5.65 -4.28 -8.96
CA GLY A 25 5.72 -3.41 -10.12
C GLY A 25 5.07 -2.06 -9.86
N ILE A 26 5.11 -1.60 -8.62
CA ILE A 26 4.52 -0.33 -8.24
C ILE A 26 5.54 0.77 -8.47
N ASP A 27 5.19 1.77 -9.27
CA ASP A 27 6.12 2.84 -9.61
C ASP A 27 6.19 3.92 -8.52
N SER A 28 7.18 4.79 -8.65
CA SER A 28 7.40 5.86 -7.68
C SER A 28 6.24 6.83 -7.60
N LYS A 29 5.54 7.03 -8.69
CA LYS A 29 4.38 7.92 -8.76
C LYS A 29 3.24 7.37 -7.89
N THR A 30 2.99 6.07 -7.98
CA THR A 30 1.97 5.40 -7.19
C THR A 30 2.32 5.44 -5.71
N ILE A 31 3.60 5.23 -5.37
CA ILE A 31 4.05 5.31 -3.98
C ILE A 31 3.84 6.72 -3.44
N ARG A 32 4.13 7.74 -4.23
CA ARG A 32 3.90 9.12 -3.83
C ARG A 32 2.41 9.38 -3.54
N ARG A 33 1.54 8.85 -4.39
CA ARG A 33 0.09 8.97 -4.19
C ARG A 33 -0.36 8.28 -2.91
N LEU A 34 0.19 7.10 -2.63
CA LEU A 34 -0.11 6.39 -1.39
C LEU A 34 0.30 7.20 -0.17
N ARG A 35 1.48 7.82 -0.21
CA ARG A 35 1.96 8.65 0.90
C ARG A 35 1.10 9.89 1.11
N ALA A 36 0.54 10.41 0.02
CA ALA A 36 -0.33 11.60 0.08
C ALA A 36 -1.80 11.26 0.29
N ASN A 37 -2.12 9.98 0.43
CA ASN A 37 -3.50 9.50 0.59
C ASN A 37 -4.40 9.93 -0.58
N GLU A 38 -3.84 9.90 -1.78
CA GLU A 38 -4.59 10.20 -2.99
C GLU A 38 -5.30 8.96 -3.53
N ASN A 39 -6.15 9.14 -4.50
CA ASN A 39 -6.90 8.05 -5.10
C ASN A 39 -5.97 7.00 -5.71
N ILE A 40 -6.23 5.75 -5.36
CA ILE A 40 -5.47 4.60 -5.87
C ILE A 40 -6.47 3.62 -6.50
N GLU A 41 -6.12 3.09 -7.65
CA GLU A 41 -6.97 2.10 -8.32
C GLU A 41 -7.06 0.81 -7.49
N THR A 42 -8.22 0.18 -7.51
CA THR A 42 -8.40 -1.09 -6.80
C THR A 42 -7.45 -2.17 -7.30
N LYS A 43 -7.07 -2.11 -8.57
CA LYS A 43 -6.08 -3.01 -9.15
C LYS A 43 -4.75 -2.92 -8.41
N THR A 44 -4.33 -1.71 -8.04
CA THR A 44 -3.11 -1.50 -7.26
C THR A 44 -3.26 -2.03 -5.85
N LEU A 45 -4.43 -1.81 -5.24
CA LEU A 45 -4.71 -2.33 -3.91
C LEU A 45 -4.67 -3.85 -3.89
N ASP A 46 -5.18 -4.47 -4.94
CA ASP A 46 -5.14 -5.92 -5.10
C ASP A 46 -3.69 -6.42 -5.14
N LYS A 47 -2.82 -5.75 -5.88
CA LYS A 47 -1.41 -6.09 -5.96
C LYS A 47 -0.73 -5.98 -4.59
N LEU A 48 -1.04 -4.92 -3.85
CA LEU A 48 -0.46 -4.71 -2.53
C LEU A 48 -0.87 -5.81 -1.56
N CYS A 49 -2.15 -6.14 -1.51
CA CYS A 49 -2.65 -7.18 -0.65
C CYS A 49 -2.03 -8.54 -0.99
N SER A 50 -1.90 -8.83 -2.27
CA SER A 50 -1.29 -10.08 -2.73
C SER A 50 0.17 -10.17 -2.33
N ALA A 51 0.93 -9.09 -2.53
CA ALA A 51 2.36 -9.08 -2.22
C ALA A 51 2.63 -9.16 -0.71
N LEU A 52 1.78 -8.55 0.09
CA LEU A 52 1.94 -8.50 1.54
C LEU A 52 1.21 -9.64 2.26
N HIS A 53 0.44 -10.43 1.52
CA HIS A 53 -0.38 -11.51 2.08
C HIS A 53 -1.27 -11.00 3.21
N CYS A 54 -2.02 -9.95 2.92
CA CYS A 54 -2.86 -9.30 3.93
C CYS A 54 -4.21 -8.91 3.34
N ASN A 55 -5.09 -8.44 4.19
CA ASN A 55 -6.42 -7.97 3.78
C ASN A 55 -6.37 -6.48 3.47
N LEU A 56 -7.42 -5.99 2.84
CA LEU A 56 -7.51 -4.57 2.46
C LEU A 56 -7.43 -3.65 3.68
N ASP A 57 -8.04 -4.04 4.79
CA ASP A 57 -8.04 -3.23 6.01
C ASP A 57 -6.67 -3.17 6.68
N ASP A 58 -5.73 -4.01 6.26
CA ASP A 58 -4.35 -3.94 6.74
C ASP A 58 -3.53 -2.87 6.03
N ILE A 59 -4.03 -2.31 4.95
CA ILE A 59 -3.29 -1.32 4.17
C ILE A 59 -4.04 0.01 4.05
N ALA A 60 -5.34 0.03 4.27
CA ALA A 60 -6.14 1.24 4.08
C ALA A 60 -7.24 1.31 5.13
N GLU A 61 -7.68 2.54 5.43
CA GLU A 61 -8.86 2.71 6.26
C GLU A 61 -9.61 3.95 5.82
N TYR A 62 -10.91 3.92 6.03
CA TYR A 62 -11.74 5.10 5.81
C TYR A 62 -11.61 6.01 7.02
N LYS A 63 -11.34 7.26 6.76
CA LYS A 63 -11.30 8.26 7.83
C LYS A 63 -12.24 9.38 7.45
N GLU A 64 -13.19 9.63 8.30
CA GLU A 64 -14.13 10.73 8.11
C GLU A 64 -13.43 12.06 8.36
N SER A 65 -13.57 12.98 7.42
CA SER A 65 -12.95 14.30 7.50
C SER A 65 -13.82 15.29 8.26
#